data_17d494766ccab287094adaa2883422a5
#
_entry.id   17d494766ccab287094adaa2883422a5
#
_cell.length_a   1.000
_cell.length_b   1.000
_cell.length_c   1.000
_cell.angle_alpha   90.00
_cell.angle_beta   90.00
_cell.angle_gamma   90.00
#
_symmetry.space_group_name_H-M   'P 1'
#
loop_
_entity.id
_entity.type
_entity.pdbx_description
1 polymer ?
#
loop_
_entity_poly.entity_id
_entity_poly.type
_entity_poly.pdbx_seq_one_letter_code
_entity_poly.pdbx_strand_id
1 'polypeptide(L)'
;MVPELDAYRLAGYASIAGVTTVAAALSDGKAALAALRAARGKIENAEANLATCYLFINPTIYGMIEDLDTTASKKAIEGFAGIVKVPEGRFYSKIDLNASGEGGFKKNAAGKAINFLIVDKQTAIQYQKHTVSKIISPDVNQDADAWKFGYRTVGIVEAYDNKKDGIYVHTAGE
;
A
#
# COMPACT_ATOMS: atom_id res chain seq x y z
N MET A 1 -9.71 -6.57 -10.60
CA MET A 1 -9.90 -7.15 -9.24
C MET A 1 -8.62 -7.18 -8.41
N VAL A 2 -7.53 -7.84 -8.82
CA VAL A 2 -6.26 -7.80 -8.04
C VAL A 2 -5.74 -6.37 -7.80
N PRO A 3 -5.70 -5.48 -8.81
CA PRO A 3 -5.29 -4.09 -8.61
C PRO A 3 -6.15 -3.31 -7.61
N GLU A 4 -7.44 -3.59 -7.58
CA GLU A 4 -8.40 -2.96 -6.67
C GLU A 4 -8.18 -3.40 -5.22
N LEU A 5 -7.95 -4.70 -5.02
CA LEU A 5 -7.65 -5.26 -3.69
C LEU A 5 -6.34 -4.73 -3.14
N ASP A 6 -5.31 -4.62 -3.98
CA ASP A 6 -4.02 -4.07 -3.56
C ASP A 6 -4.14 -2.61 -3.19
N ALA A 7 -4.80 -1.80 -4.02
CA ALA A 7 -5.05 -0.39 -3.73
C ALA A 7 -5.88 -0.21 -2.45
N TYR A 8 -6.91 -1.04 -2.25
CA TYR A 8 -7.72 -1.03 -1.03
C TYR A 8 -6.89 -1.34 0.22
N ARG A 9 -6.05 -2.37 0.16
CA ARG A 9 -5.19 -2.77 1.29
C ARG A 9 -4.17 -1.71 1.66
N LEU A 10 -3.48 -1.16 0.66
CA LEU A 10 -2.47 -0.13 0.86
C LEU A 10 -3.09 1.17 1.38
N ALA A 11 -4.23 1.60 0.80
CA ALA A 11 -4.99 2.73 1.31
C ALA A 11 -5.53 2.48 2.72
N GLY A 12 -5.94 1.24 3.01
CA GLY A 12 -6.38 0.81 4.34
C GLY A 12 -5.29 1.03 5.38
N TYR A 13 -4.09 0.50 5.17
CA TYR A 13 -2.97 0.73 6.09
C TYR A 13 -2.59 2.20 6.24
N ALA A 14 -2.62 2.97 5.15
CA ALA A 14 -2.32 4.40 5.17
C ALA A 14 -3.38 5.25 5.90
N SER A 15 -4.59 4.71 6.07
CA SER A 15 -5.73 5.40 6.70
C SER A 15 -5.93 5.05 8.18
N ILE A 16 -5.15 4.11 8.73
CA ILE A 16 -5.29 3.71 10.14
C ILE A 16 -4.96 4.89 11.05
N ALA A 17 -5.86 5.18 11.98
CA ALA A 17 -5.67 6.26 12.95
C ALA A 17 -4.48 5.96 13.89
N GLY A 18 -3.61 6.93 14.10
CA GLY A 18 -2.43 6.81 14.97
C GLY A 18 -1.18 6.26 14.28
N VAL A 19 -1.23 5.92 13.00
CA VAL A 19 -0.05 5.57 12.21
C VAL A 19 0.78 6.81 11.90
N THR A 20 2.11 6.69 11.98
CA THR A 20 3.02 7.78 11.64
C THR A 20 2.91 8.12 10.17
N THR A 21 2.42 9.31 9.85
CA THR A 21 2.29 9.81 8.49
C THR A 21 3.10 11.10 8.31
N VAL A 22 3.95 11.12 7.29
CA VAL A 22 4.73 12.30 6.89
C VAL A 22 4.36 12.69 5.46
N ALA A 23 4.06 13.95 5.23
CA ALA A 23 3.76 14.50 3.91
C ALA A 23 4.90 15.45 3.50
N ALA A 24 5.65 15.07 2.48
CA ALA A 24 6.71 15.91 1.91
C ALA A 24 6.96 15.57 0.44
N ALA A 25 7.31 16.58 -0.34
CA ALA A 25 7.77 16.37 -1.69
C ALA A 25 9.18 15.76 -1.69
N LEU A 26 9.41 14.78 -2.53
CA LEU A 26 10.73 14.17 -2.74
C LEU A 26 11.23 14.63 -4.13
N SER A 27 12.05 15.67 -4.13
CA SER A 27 12.51 16.32 -5.36
C SER A 27 13.66 15.59 -6.05
N ASP A 28 14.44 14.84 -5.29
CA ASP A 28 15.63 14.14 -5.78
C ASP A 28 15.96 12.89 -4.95
N GLY A 29 16.94 12.12 -5.40
CA GLY A 29 17.37 10.90 -4.73
C GLY A 29 17.93 11.11 -3.33
N LYS A 30 18.53 12.28 -3.04
CA LYS A 30 19.06 12.60 -1.70
C LYS A 30 17.91 12.83 -0.71
N ALA A 31 16.87 13.56 -1.13
CA ALA A 31 15.67 13.77 -0.34
C ALA A 31 14.93 12.45 -0.09
N ALA A 32 14.80 11.61 -1.12
CA ALA A 32 14.20 10.29 -1.00
C ALA A 32 14.98 9.38 -0.03
N LEU A 33 16.31 9.36 -0.15
CA LEU A 33 17.19 8.62 0.76
C LEU A 33 17.07 9.10 2.20
N ALA A 34 17.08 10.42 2.41
CA ALA A 34 16.94 11.01 3.74
C ALA A 34 15.60 10.67 4.39
N ALA A 35 14.50 10.76 3.62
CA ALA A 35 13.17 10.38 4.07
C ALA A 35 13.07 8.90 4.45
N LEU A 36 13.63 8.01 3.63
CA LEU A 36 13.63 6.56 3.91
C LEU A 36 14.46 6.24 5.16
N ARG A 37 15.60 6.89 5.36
CA ARG A 37 16.43 6.71 6.57
C ARG A 37 15.73 7.22 7.83
N ALA A 38 15.04 8.36 7.74
CA ALA A 38 14.24 8.88 8.84
C ALA A 38 13.09 7.93 9.21
N ALA A 39 12.42 7.35 8.21
CA ALA A 39 11.38 6.36 8.40
C ALA A 39 11.92 5.10 9.10
N ARG A 40 13.07 4.57 8.64
CA ARG A 40 13.73 3.43 9.30
C ARG A 40 14.03 3.73 10.77
N GLY A 41 14.64 4.88 11.05
CA GLY A 41 14.94 5.28 12.42
C GLY A 41 13.70 5.38 13.30
N LYS A 42 12.56 5.81 12.75
CA LYS A 42 11.28 5.82 13.48
C LYS A 42 10.80 4.41 13.82
N ILE A 43 10.85 3.50 12.85
CA ILE A 43 10.46 2.09 13.02
C ILE A 43 11.37 1.39 14.06
N GLU A 44 12.69 1.59 13.96
CA GLU A 44 13.67 1.01 14.89
C GLU A 44 13.53 1.57 16.32
N ASN A 45 13.28 2.88 16.45
CA ASN A 45 13.01 3.51 17.76
C ASN A 45 11.69 3.06 18.39
N ALA A 46 10.76 2.57 17.58
CA ALA A 46 9.52 1.96 18.04
C ALA A 46 9.69 0.45 18.37
N GLU A 47 10.93 -0.03 18.45
CA GLU A 47 11.27 -1.42 18.74
C GLU A 47 10.73 -2.43 17.72
N ALA A 48 10.31 -1.97 16.53
CA ALA A 48 9.92 -2.84 15.45
C ALA A 48 11.15 -3.34 14.67
N ASN A 49 11.16 -4.63 14.33
CA ASN A 49 12.28 -5.25 13.65
C ASN A 49 12.16 -5.03 12.13
N LEU A 50 13.12 -4.34 11.52
CA LEU A 50 13.15 -4.14 10.06
C LEU A 50 13.13 -5.46 9.27
N ALA A 51 13.71 -6.54 9.80
CA ALA A 51 13.68 -7.84 9.16
C ALA A 51 12.27 -8.46 9.06
N THR A 52 11.27 -7.91 9.75
CA THR A 52 9.86 -8.29 9.62
C THR A 52 9.03 -7.25 8.85
N CYS A 53 9.63 -6.11 8.50
CA CYS A 53 8.98 -5.02 7.80
C CYS A 53 9.06 -5.18 6.28
N TYR A 54 7.97 -4.92 5.60
CA TYR A 54 7.90 -4.80 4.15
C TYR A 54 7.92 -3.34 3.73
N LEU A 55 8.75 -3.01 2.74
CA LEU A 55 8.79 -1.71 2.11
C LEU A 55 7.98 -1.74 0.80
N PHE A 56 6.86 -1.04 0.77
CA PHE A 56 6.12 -0.73 -0.44
C PHE A 56 6.59 0.64 -0.93
N ILE A 57 7.05 0.74 -2.17
CA ILE A 57 7.66 1.97 -2.67
C ILE A 57 7.25 2.24 -4.12
N ASN A 58 7.05 3.52 -4.43
CA ASN A 58 6.84 3.96 -5.80
C ASN A 58 8.09 3.66 -6.65
N PRO A 59 7.96 3.05 -7.85
CA PRO A 59 9.09 2.75 -8.72
C PRO A 59 9.97 3.96 -9.06
N THR A 60 9.37 5.14 -9.24
CA THR A 60 10.11 6.38 -9.52
C THR A 60 11.00 6.77 -8.35
N ILE A 61 10.45 6.74 -7.13
CA ILE A 61 11.20 7.06 -5.90
C ILE A 61 12.30 6.03 -5.64
N TYR A 62 11.99 4.76 -5.91
CA TYR A 62 12.98 3.69 -5.79
C TYR A 62 14.15 3.90 -6.76
N GLY A 63 13.87 4.22 -8.04
CA GLY A 63 14.89 4.54 -9.04
C GLY A 63 15.76 5.74 -8.65
N MET A 64 15.16 6.80 -8.12
CA MET A 64 15.92 7.95 -7.61
C MET A 64 16.93 7.58 -6.51
N ILE A 65 16.61 6.59 -5.67
CA ILE A 65 17.52 6.10 -4.62
C ILE A 65 18.61 5.19 -5.23
N GLU A 66 18.24 4.33 -6.19
CA GLU A 66 19.19 3.45 -6.90
C GLU A 66 20.23 4.27 -7.70
N ASP A 67 19.79 5.33 -8.38
CA ASP A 67 20.65 6.20 -9.21
C ASP A 67 21.74 6.91 -8.40
N LEU A 68 21.62 7.01 -7.10
CA LEU A 68 22.69 7.53 -6.24
C LEU A 68 23.91 6.61 -6.19
N ASP A 69 23.73 5.31 -6.40
CA ASP A 69 24.75 4.24 -6.39
C ASP A 69 25.78 4.36 -5.26
N THR A 70 25.36 4.81 -4.11
CA THR A 70 26.23 4.98 -2.93
C THR A 70 26.05 3.82 -1.96
N THR A 71 27.07 3.57 -1.13
CA THR A 71 26.94 2.61 -0.03
C THR A 71 25.77 2.97 0.90
N ALA A 72 25.50 4.27 1.05
CA ALA A 72 24.41 4.75 1.88
C ALA A 72 23.02 4.43 1.28
N SER A 73 22.85 4.55 -0.06
CA SER A 73 21.61 4.19 -0.72
C SER A 73 21.34 2.68 -0.66
N LYS A 74 22.36 1.88 -0.88
CA LYS A 74 22.28 0.40 -0.77
C LYS A 74 21.88 -0.02 0.65
N LYS A 75 22.56 0.50 1.68
CA LYS A 75 22.23 0.20 3.09
C LYS A 75 20.86 0.69 3.52
N ALA A 76 20.33 1.76 2.92
CA ALA A 76 18.99 2.24 3.25
C ALA A 76 17.88 1.29 2.79
N ILE A 77 18.13 0.55 1.72
CA ILE A 77 17.20 -0.43 1.14
C ILE A 77 17.37 -1.80 1.79
N GLU A 78 18.57 -2.14 2.26
CA GLU A 78 18.86 -3.41 2.92
C GLU A 78 18.15 -3.57 4.26
N GLY A 79 17.90 -4.81 4.66
CA GLY A 79 17.38 -5.18 5.99
C GLY A 79 15.86 -5.30 6.07
N PHE A 80 15.10 -4.91 5.06
CA PHE A 80 13.68 -5.19 4.98
C PHE A 80 13.40 -6.65 4.65
N ALA A 81 12.30 -7.21 5.17
CA ALA A 81 11.82 -8.54 4.83
C ALA A 81 11.53 -8.71 3.33
N GLY A 82 11.12 -7.63 2.69
CA GLY A 82 10.88 -7.57 1.26
C GLY A 82 10.58 -6.16 0.78
N ILE A 83 10.86 -5.93 -0.51
CA ILE A 83 10.60 -4.65 -1.18
C ILE A 83 9.61 -4.91 -2.30
N VAL A 84 8.53 -4.17 -2.31
CA VAL A 84 7.46 -4.26 -3.30
C VAL A 84 7.33 -2.92 -4.02
N LYS A 85 7.63 -2.91 -5.31
CA LYS A 85 7.44 -1.72 -6.16
C LYS A 85 5.96 -1.62 -6.54
N VAL A 86 5.30 -0.55 -6.10
CA VAL A 86 3.86 -0.33 -6.31
C VAL A 86 3.65 0.78 -7.34
N PRO A 87 2.99 0.51 -8.48
CA PRO A 87 2.68 1.54 -9.48
C PRO A 87 1.86 2.69 -8.89
N GLU A 88 2.13 3.91 -9.32
CA GLU A 88 1.46 5.14 -8.83
C GLU A 88 -0.06 5.05 -8.87
N GLY A 89 -0.62 4.48 -9.93
CA GLY A 89 -2.07 4.32 -10.10
C GLY A 89 -2.78 3.47 -9.04
N ARG A 90 -2.03 2.81 -8.15
CA ARG A 90 -2.56 1.98 -7.07
C ARG A 90 -2.09 2.42 -5.69
N PHE A 91 -1.32 3.51 -5.61
CA PHE A 91 -0.59 3.88 -4.41
C PHE A 91 -1.08 5.21 -3.83
N TYR A 92 -2.30 5.19 -3.31
CA TYR A 92 -2.97 6.35 -2.71
C TYR A 92 -3.35 6.08 -1.25
N SER A 93 -3.30 7.13 -0.44
CA SER A 93 -3.70 7.05 0.98
C SER A 93 -5.21 6.90 1.17
N LYS A 94 -6.02 7.28 0.16
CA LYS A 94 -7.47 7.07 0.12
C LYS A 94 -7.92 6.85 -1.31
N ILE A 95 -8.84 5.91 -1.50
CA ILE A 95 -9.44 5.59 -2.78
C ILE A 95 -10.97 5.56 -2.67
N ASP A 96 -11.63 5.82 -3.78
CA ASP A 96 -13.06 5.59 -3.98
C ASP A 96 -13.24 4.46 -4.99
N LEU A 97 -14.19 3.58 -4.73
CA LEU A 97 -14.61 2.59 -5.72
C LEU A 97 -15.49 3.29 -6.76
N ASN A 98 -15.35 2.89 -8.02
CA ASN A 98 -16.22 3.35 -9.08
C ASN A 98 -17.65 2.85 -8.87
N ALA A 99 -18.61 3.50 -9.55
CA ALA A 99 -20.01 3.11 -9.47
C ALA A 99 -20.24 1.65 -9.88
N SER A 100 -21.32 1.07 -9.41
CA SER A 100 -21.68 -0.31 -9.75
C SER A 100 -21.80 -0.48 -11.27
N GLY A 101 -21.12 -1.48 -11.81
CA GLY A 101 -21.11 -1.81 -13.23
C GLY A 101 -19.85 -1.38 -13.99
N GLU A 102 -19.13 -0.36 -13.54
CA GLU A 102 -17.89 0.09 -14.19
C GLU A 102 -16.65 -0.65 -13.69
N GLY A 103 -16.67 -1.09 -12.41
CA GLY A 103 -15.52 -1.68 -11.75
C GLY A 103 -14.37 -0.68 -11.56
N GLY A 104 -13.30 -1.11 -10.89
CA GLY A 104 -12.12 -0.28 -10.66
C GLY A 104 -12.28 0.69 -9.50
N PHE A 105 -11.31 1.58 -9.39
CA PHE A 105 -11.21 2.58 -8.34
C PHE A 105 -10.54 3.85 -8.88
N LYS A 106 -10.70 4.93 -8.15
CA LYS A 106 -10.04 6.22 -8.41
C LYS A 106 -9.46 6.79 -7.11
N LYS A 107 -8.53 7.71 -7.25
CA LYS A 107 -8.03 8.47 -6.11
C LYS A 107 -9.16 9.28 -5.50
N ASN A 108 -9.37 9.18 -4.19
CA ASN A 108 -10.28 10.06 -3.45
C ASN A 108 -9.79 11.51 -3.46
N ALA A 109 -10.69 12.48 -3.44
CA ALA A 109 -10.33 13.90 -3.44
C ALA A 109 -9.42 14.30 -2.26
N ALA A 110 -9.62 13.67 -1.08
CA ALA A 110 -8.77 13.85 0.11
C ALA A 110 -7.58 12.87 0.16
N GLY A 111 -7.42 12.02 -0.86
CA GLY A 111 -6.33 11.06 -0.95
C GLY A 111 -5.04 11.72 -1.46
N LYS A 112 -3.89 11.34 -0.89
CA LYS A 112 -2.57 11.75 -1.37
C LYS A 112 -1.86 10.57 -2.02
N ALA A 113 -1.01 10.83 -3.01
CA ALA A 113 -0.13 9.81 -3.54
C ALA A 113 0.84 9.37 -2.43
N ILE A 114 1.11 8.07 -2.34
CA ILE A 114 2.08 7.54 -1.38
C ILE A 114 3.42 7.39 -2.10
N ASN A 115 4.47 7.93 -1.51
CA ASN A 115 5.84 7.77 -1.99
C ASN A 115 6.39 6.40 -1.58
N PHE A 116 6.24 6.07 -0.30
CA PHE A 116 6.53 4.75 0.25
C PHE A 116 5.73 4.49 1.53
N LEU A 117 5.56 3.22 1.84
CA LEU A 117 4.85 2.71 3.01
C LEU A 117 5.68 1.56 3.59
N ILE A 118 5.99 1.64 4.88
CA ILE A 118 6.62 0.54 5.62
C ILE A 118 5.56 -0.10 6.50
N VAL A 119 5.47 -1.41 6.45
CA VAL A 119 4.49 -2.19 7.24
C VAL A 119 5.20 -3.36 7.90
N ASP A 120 5.21 -3.39 9.22
CA ASP A 120 5.65 -4.56 9.95
C ASP A 120 4.59 -5.67 9.89
N LYS A 121 5.00 -6.84 9.46
CA LYS A 121 4.12 -8.02 9.36
C LYS A 121 3.48 -8.40 10.70
N GLN A 122 4.13 -8.10 11.82
CA GLN A 122 3.61 -8.40 13.16
C GLN A 122 2.55 -7.38 13.62
N THR A 123 2.51 -6.20 12.99
CA THR A 123 1.56 -5.13 13.27
C THR A 123 0.32 -5.25 12.40
N ALA A 124 0.51 -5.64 11.15
CA ALA A 124 -0.54 -5.67 10.15
C ALA A 124 -1.55 -6.79 10.39
N ILE A 125 -2.82 -6.43 10.43
CA ILE A 125 -3.93 -7.37 10.43
C ILE A 125 -4.57 -7.33 9.06
N GLN A 126 -4.53 -8.45 8.37
CA GLN A 126 -5.24 -8.65 7.12
C GLN A 126 -6.02 -9.95 7.20
N TYR A 127 -7.33 -9.84 7.24
CA TYR A 127 -8.20 -10.99 7.29
C TYR A 127 -9.23 -10.96 6.17
N GLN A 128 -9.37 -12.07 5.46
CA GLN A 128 -10.36 -12.26 4.41
C GLN A 128 -11.41 -13.25 4.92
N LYS A 129 -12.58 -12.73 5.27
CA LYS A 129 -13.63 -13.52 5.92
C LYS A 129 -14.37 -14.41 4.92
N HIS A 130 -14.59 -13.92 3.71
CA HIS A 130 -15.51 -14.57 2.79
C HIS A 130 -15.07 -14.31 1.35
N THR A 131 -14.98 -15.38 0.60
CA THR A 131 -14.72 -15.33 -0.84
C THR A 131 -15.69 -16.26 -1.53
N VAL A 132 -16.56 -15.69 -2.36
CA VAL A 132 -17.50 -16.46 -3.17
C VAL A 132 -17.26 -16.17 -4.63
N SER A 133 -17.01 -17.22 -5.40
CA SER A 133 -17.08 -17.19 -6.85
C SER A 133 -18.43 -17.79 -7.29
N LYS A 134 -19.09 -17.14 -8.22
CA LYS A 134 -20.35 -17.62 -8.80
C LYS A 134 -20.23 -17.60 -10.32
N ILE A 135 -20.54 -18.71 -10.93
CA ILE A 135 -20.62 -18.84 -12.38
C ILE A 135 -22.08 -19.11 -12.73
N ILE A 136 -22.65 -18.32 -13.61
CA ILE A 136 -24.01 -18.47 -14.12
C ILE A 136 -23.92 -18.78 -15.59
N SER A 137 -24.50 -19.90 -16.00
CA SER A 137 -24.58 -20.32 -17.41
C SER A 137 -25.57 -19.46 -18.19
N PRO A 138 -25.48 -19.43 -19.53
CA PRO A 138 -26.44 -18.71 -20.38
C PRO A 138 -27.90 -19.13 -20.11
N ASP A 139 -28.14 -20.40 -19.88
CA ASP A 139 -29.49 -20.95 -19.62
C ASP A 139 -30.16 -20.40 -18.35
N VAL A 140 -29.36 -19.93 -17.39
CA VAL A 140 -29.82 -19.38 -16.11
C VAL A 140 -29.69 -17.86 -16.07
N ASN A 141 -28.91 -17.27 -16.96
CA ASN A 141 -28.68 -15.83 -17.03
C ASN A 141 -29.82 -15.14 -17.75
N GLN A 142 -30.73 -14.55 -16.97
CA GLN A 142 -31.92 -13.87 -17.55
C GLN A 142 -31.58 -12.50 -18.17
N ASP A 143 -30.38 -11.96 -17.92
CA ASP A 143 -29.98 -10.62 -18.39
C ASP A 143 -29.42 -10.66 -19.83
N ALA A 144 -28.80 -11.78 -20.22
CA ALA A 144 -28.18 -11.95 -21.54
C ALA A 144 -27.88 -13.43 -21.81
N ASP A 145 -27.88 -13.85 -23.10
CA ASP A 145 -27.43 -15.16 -23.53
C ASP A 145 -25.89 -15.25 -23.49
N ALA A 146 -25.35 -15.19 -22.27
CA ALA A 146 -23.90 -15.16 -22.00
C ALA A 146 -23.55 -15.69 -20.60
N TRP A 147 -22.35 -16.20 -20.47
CA TRP A 147 -21.80 -16.59 -19.18
C TRP A 147 -21.58 -15.35 -18.29
N LYS A 148 -22.07 -15.39 -17.03
CA LYS A 148 -21.87 -14.33 -16.04
C LYS A 148 -20.98 -14.83 -14.91
N PHE A 149 -19.85 -14.15 -14.71
CA PHE A 149 -18.89 -14.47 -13.65
C PHE A 149 -19.01 -13.47 -12.53
N GLY A 150 -19.39 -13.94 -11.35
CA GLY A 150 -19.48 -13.13 -10.14
C GLY A 150 -18.35 -13.49 -9.16
N TYR A 151 -17.78 -12.48 -8.54
CA TYR A 151 -16.82 -12.66 -7.45
C TYR A 151 -17.12 -11.66 -6.34
N ARG A 152 -17.20 -12.16 -5.13
CA ARG A 152 -17.41 -11.34 -3.94
C ARG A 152 -16.41 -11.71 -2.85
N THR A 153 -15.75 -10.73 -2.31
CA THR A 153 -14.87 -10.90 -1.15
C THR A 153 -15.18 -9.86 -0.09
N VAL A 154 -15.02 -10.24 1.16
CA VAL A 154 -15.11 -9.37 2.33
C VAL A 154 -13.84 -9.54 3.14
N GLY A 155 -13.14 -8.47 3.37
CA GLY A 155 -11.89 -8.47 4.12
C GLY A 155 -11.77 -7.26 5.04
N ILE A 156 -10.85 -7.36 5.99
CA ILE A 156 -10.51 -6.30 6.94
C ILE A 156 -9.02 -6.04 6.82
N VAL A 157 -8.68 -4.76 6.87
CA VAL A 157 -7.29 -4.26 6.95
C VAL A 157 -7.21 -3.36 8.17
N GLU A 158 -6.42 -3.77 9.14
CA GLU A 158 -6.23 -3.06 10.40
C GLU A 158 -4.81 -3.25 10.95
N ALA A 159 -4.52 -2.66 12.09
CA ALA A 159 -3.30 -2.85 12.85
C ALA A 159 -3.62 -3.02 14.34
N TYR A 160 -2.77 -3.75 15.05
CA TYR A 160 -2.85 -3.81 16.51
C TYR A 160 -2.58 -2.43 17.12
N ASP A 161 -3.46 -1.98 18.00
CA ASP A 161 -3.41 -0.62 18.60
C ASP A 161 -2.09 -0.32 19.31
N ASN A 162 -1.53 -1.31 19.98
CA ASN A 162 -0.27 -1.20 20.70
C ASN A 162 0.99 -1.34 19.81
N LYS A 163 0.82 -1.55 18.50
CA LYS A 163 1.93 -1.75 17.54
C LYS A 163 1.84 -0.85 16.32
N LYS A 164 0.98 0.17 16.32
CA LYS A 164 0.77 1.08 15.18
C LYS A 164 2.05 1.78 14.71
N ASP A 165 3.01 1.97 15.61
CA ASP A 165 4.33 2.54 15.30
C ASP A 165 5.17 1.64 14.36
N GLY A 166 4.78 0.38 14.16
CA GLY A 166 5.34 -0.52 13.14
C GLY A 166 4.86 -0.21 11.71
N ILE A 167 4.00 0.79 11.53
CA ILE A 167 3.56 1.26 10.22
C ILE A 167 3.98 2.71 10.04
N TYR A 168 4.62 2.99 8.89
CA TYR A 168 5.06 4.35 8.53
C TYR A 168 4.63 4.67 7.11
N VAL A 169 3.98 5.82 6.94
CA VAL A 169 3.45 6.29 5.65
C VAL A 169 4.15 7.57 5.24
N HIS A 170 4.71 7.61 4.04
CA HIS A 170 5.22 8.82 3.42
C HIS A 170 4.39 9.17 2.20
N THR A 171 3.72 10.31 2.23
CA THR A 171 2.89 10.79 1.13
C THR A 171 3.57 11.95 0.39
N ALA A 172 3.15 12.19 -0.83
CA ALA A 172 3.53 13.41 -1.53
C ALA A 172 3.07 14.64 -0.75
N GLY A 173 3.93 15.65 -0.67
CA GLY A 173 3.56 16.98 -0.20
C GLY A 173 2.52 17.63 -1.11
N GLU A 174 1.93 18.70 -0.66
CA GLU A 174 1.07 19.56 -1.48
C GLU A 174 1.90 20.37 -2.46
#